data_5dd2de0870ceef8785891c8e3ed38188
#
_entry.id   5dd2de0870ceef8785891c8e3ed38188
#
_cell.length_a   1.000
_cell.length_b   1.000
_cell.length_c   1.000
_cell.angle_alpha   90.00
_cell.angle_beta   90.00
_cell.angle_gamma   90.00
#
_symmetry.space_group_name_H-M   'P 1'
#
loop_
_entity.id
_entity.type
_entity.pdbx_description
1 polymer ?
#
loop_
_entity_poly.entity_id
_entity_poly.type
_entity_poly.pdbx_seq_one_letter_code
_entity_poly.pdbx_strand_id
1 'polypeptide(L)'
;MYIKENTFCTNNVNVNIELEKMKDGGEDFMRKKIIGLLLATMTMTSLVGCGSSSANSTTEEGGTITIKMLSRYSSDQGPDDITINKRIEEFMAENTNIIVEHEAIGDESTYNNMFKTSIATGDAPDVFVNYGGTQFKEYVESGLFYDLSKVAEEDTVWGDKYIESMLDAWKYEGVEGYYGVPFSCFATGLYYNKELFEENGLEPPTTIEEFEKVCDEFLAKGITPFALGDKDNFRGAHLLANLVLKRDGFDYTKSIIDGETKWNDTAMKEVFELMNSWREKGYLGENITTLDSSGEQSLFLNGDTPMHLNGSWFMNQVNDSDNPERVGFIAFPYFEKYPENKNNWHSGTSEGFSLSATNEEERLQASIKLLKYLTDEEAYNESQALSKGGIYPVTTMKEIDDITPIAKEFQAAFTDVNEAKLEPGDYAAKAQLREEIRDAIQGMFAGTSVDDTLARIQKVTDME
;
A
#
# COMPACT_ATOMS: atom_id res chain seq x y z
N MET A 1 -58.97 5.19 -19.94
CA MET A 1 -59.18 5.67 -21.34
C MET A 1 -57.81 5.99 -21.90
N TYR A 2 -57.45 5.21 -22.92
CA TYR A 2 -56.30 5.25 -23.82
C TYR A 2 -54.87 4.93 -23.29
N ILE A 3 -54.58 3.70 -23.61
CA ILE A 3 -53.28 3.04 -23.82
C ILE A 3 -52.49 3.76 -24.95
N LYS A 4 -51.18 3.86 -24.82
CA LYS A 4 -50.28 3.77 -25.97
C LYS A 4 -49.02 3.03 -25.57
N GLU A 5 -48.97 1.78 -26.03
CA GLU A 5 -47.76 1.00 -26.29
C GLU A 5 -46.84 1.78 -27.26
N ASN A 6 -45.51 1.71 -27.07
CA ASN A 6 -44.60 1.79 -28.17
C ASN A 6 -43.40 0.84 -27.93
N THR A 7 -43.43 -0.13 -28.80
CA THR A 7 -42.46 -1.12 -29.21
C THR A 7 -41.05 -0.58 -29.36
N PHE A 8 -40.09 -1.27 -28.71
CA PHE A 8 -38.71 -1.28 -29.15
C PHE A 8 -38.28 -2.72 -29.44
N CYS A 9 -38.31 -3.04 -30.72
CA CYS A 9 -37.60 -4.19 -31.29
C CYS A 9 -36.62 -3.67 -32.33
N THR A 10 -35.51 -4.39 -32.46
CA THR A 10 -34.47 -4.29 -33.50
C THR A 10 -33.30 -3.35 -33.22
N ASN A 11 -32.22 -3.96 -32.69
CA ASN A 11 -30.84 -3.63 -33.10
C ASN A 11 -29.80 -4.65 -32.50
N ASN A 12 -30.12 -5.96 -32.54
CA ASN A 12 -29.18 -7.00 -32.07
C ASN A 12 -28.74 -7.99 -33.19
N VAL A 13 -28.69 -7.57 -34.45
CA VAL A 13 -28.32 -8.49 -35.57
C VAL A 13 -27.02 -8.09 -36.28
N ASN A 14 -26.48 -6.88 -36.07
CA ASN A 14 -25.30 -6.43 -36.83
C ASN A 14 -23.94 -6.56 -36.12
N VAL A 15 -23.86 -6.98 -34.84
CA VAL A 15 -22.58 -7.08 -34.12
C VAL A 15 -21.91 -8.45 -34.34
N ASN A 16 -22.68 -9.49 -34.67
CA ASN A 16 -22.11 -10.83 -34.84
C ASN A 16 -21.50 -11.10 -36.23
N ILE A 17 -21.77 -10.28 -37.24
CA ILE A 17 -21.23 -10.48 -38.60
C ILE A 17 -19.85 -9.82 -38.78
N GLU A 18 -19.50 -8.78 -38.00
CA GLU A 18 -18.17 -8.17 -38.08
C GLU A 18 -17.09 -8.95 -37.28
N LEU A 19 -17.48 -9.70 -36.27
CA LEU A 19 -16.52 -10.52 -35.48
C LEU A 19 -16.10 -11.82 -36.19
N GLU A 20 -16.91 -12.37 -37.09
CA GLU A 20 -16.49 -13.52 -37.90
C GLU A 20 -15.55 -13.14 -39.06
N LYS A 21 -15.64 -11.92 -39.60
CA LYS A 21 -14.73 -11.45 -40.66
C LYS A 21 -13.34 -11.06 -40.17
N MET A 22 -13.15 -10.85 -38.88
CA MET A 22 -11.82 -10.55 -38.27
C MET A 22 -11.03 -11.81 -37.92
N LYS A 23 -11.65 -12.99 -37.88
CA LYS A 23 -10.91 -14.23 -37.54
C LYS A 23 -10.18 -14.88 -38.73
N ASP A 24 -10.61 -14.66 -39.95
CA ASP A 24 -10.02 -15.33 -41.14
C ASP A 24 -8.90 -14.54 -41.82
N GLY A 25 -8.65 -13.28 -41.44
CA GLY A 25 -7.61 -12.43 -42.06
C GLY A 25 -6.25 -12.36 -41.31
N GLY A 26 -6.20 -12.79 -40.04
CA GLY A 26 -5.06 -12.56 -39.15
C GLY A 26 -3.93 -13.58 -39.22
N GLU A 27 -4.25 -14.82 -39.54
CA GLU A 27 -3.23 -15.88 -39.51
C GLU A 27 -2.33 -15.93 -40.76
N ASP A 28 -2.80 -15.49 -41.88
CA ASP A 28 -2.03 -15.54 -43.16
C ASP A 28 -1.06 -14.35 -43.32
N PHE A 29 -1.29 -13.25 -42.57
CA PHE A 29 -0.39 -12.09 -42.58
C PHE A 29 0.82 -12.28 -41.66
N MET A 30 0.68 -13.03 -40.55
CA MET A 30 1.80 -13.33 -39.68
C MET A 30 2.71 -14.46 -40.20
N ARG A 31 2.16 -15.47 -40.91
CA ARG A 31 2.99 -16.52 -41.52
C ARG A 31 3.93 -16.02 -42.60
N LYS A 32 3.54 -14.99 -43.40
CA LYS A 32 4.41 -14.42 -44.46
C LYS A 32 5.53 -13.49 -43.93
N LYS A 33 5.43 -12.97 -42.71
CA LYS A 33 6.52 -12.16 -42.08
C LYS A 33 7.58 -13.00 -41.36
N ILE A 34 7.26 -14.20 -40.91
CA ILE A 34 8.21 -15.09 -40.22
C ILE A 34 9.14 -15.82 -41.21
N ILE A 35 8.70 -16.07 -42.44
CA ILE A 35 9.52 -16.72 -43.52
C ILE A 35 10.49 -15.76 -44.16
N GLY A 36 10.28 -14.43 -44.05
CA GLY A 36 11.18 -13.40 -44.62
C GLY A 36 12.38 -13.05 -43.74
N LEU A 37 12.42 -13.46 -42.46
CA LEU A 37 13.47 -13.07 -41.53
C LEU A 37 14.54 -14.17 -41.28
N LEU A 38 14.37 -15.37 -41.86
CA LEU A 38 15.29 -16.51 -41.67
C LEU A 38 16.28 -16.76 -42.84
N LEU A 39 16.32 -15.89 -43.85
CA LEU A 39 17.20 -16.05 -45.01
C LEU A 39 18.25 -14.93 -45.17
N ALA A 40 18.46 -14.07 -44.17
CA ALA A 40 19.42 -12.93 -44.29
C ALA A 40 20.63 -13.02 -43.35
N THR A 41 20.93 -14.17 -42.74
CA THR A 41 22.10 -14.36 -41.87
C THR A 41 22.98 -15.54 -42.34
N MET A 42 23.54 -15.45 -43.52
CA MET A 42 24.75 -16.20 -43.90
C MET A 42 25.42 -15.46 -45.08
N THR A 43 26.38 -14.64 -44.79
CA THR A 43 27.62 -14.36 -45.54
C THR A 43 28.24 -13.06 -45.02
N MET A 44 29.32 -13.18 -44.25
CA MET A 44 30.53 -12.35 -44.34
C MET A 44 31.56 -12.83 -43.31
N THR A 45 32.37 -13.75 -43.73
CA THR A 45 33.66 -14.03 -43.09
C THR A 45 34.78 -13.38 -43.90
N SER A 46 35.76 -12.88 -43.15
CA SER A 46 37.14 -12.61 -43.50
C SER A 46 37.44 -11.31 -44.27
N LEU A 47 38.13 -10.41 -43.53
CA LEU A 47 39.42 -9.83 -44.01
C LEU A 47 40.20 -9.25 -42.80
N VAL A 48 41.25 -9.94 -42.44
CA VAL A 48 42.30 -9.48 -41.55
C VAL A 48 43.13 -8.44 -42.30
N GLY A 49 43.37 -7.29 -41.68
CA GLY A 49 44.28 -6.26 -42.18
C GLY A 49 44.92 -5.53 -41.01
N CYS A 50 46.17 -5.87 -40.68
CA CYS A 50 47.04 -5.08 -39.80
C CYS A 50 47.35 -3.72 -40.39
N GLY A 51 47.21 -2.67 -39.57
CA GLY A 51 47.71 -1.33 -39.90
C GLY A 51 47.78 -0.49 -38.62
N SER A 52 49.00 -0.38 -38.06
CA SER A 52 49.34 0.51 -36.95
C SER A 52 49.20 1.97 -37.36
N SER A 53 48.42 2.75 -36.65
CA SER A 53 48.64 4.19 -36.52
C SER A 53 48.01 4.66 -35.20
N SER A 54 48.90 5.17 -34.33
CA SER A 54 48.57 5.84 -33.10
C SER A 54 47.70 7.07 -33.37
N ALA A 55 46.46 7.06 -32.93
CA ALA A 55 45.68 8.27 -32.74
C ALA A 55 45.18 8.22 -31.31
N ASN A 56 45.55 9.21 -30.50
CA ASN A 56 44.98 9.49 -29.20
C ASN A 56 43.45 9.62 -29.38
N SER A 57 42.71 8.58 -29.02
CA SER A 57 41.31 8.70 -28.74
C SER A 57 41.18 8.79 -27.22
N THR A 58 40.79 9.94 -26.73
CA THR A 58 40.14 10.06 -25.44
C THR A 58 38.92 9.13 -25.49
N THR A 59 39.06 7.95 -24.94
CA THR A 59 37.96 7.05 -24.64
C THR A 59 37.13 7.74 -23.56
N GLU A 60 35.95 8.25 -23.91
CA GLU A 60 34.85 8.32 -22.98
C GLU A 60 34.48 6.86 -22.67
N GLU A 61 35.04 6.31 -21.60
CA GLU A 61 34.59 5.06 -20.99
C GLU A 61 33.29 5.34 -20.24
N GLY A 62 32.17 5.05 -20.88
CA GLY A 62 30.87 5.15 -20.26
C GLY A 62 29.84 4.33 -21.03
N GLY A 63 29.83 3.01 -20.82
CA GLY A 63 28.73 2.17 -21.28
C GLY A 63 27.41 2.61 -20.67
N THR A 64 26.28 2.41 -21.36
CA THR A 64 24.95 2.64 -20.80
C THR A 64 24.69 1.62 -19.69
N ILE A 65 24.30 2.10 -18.50
CA ILE A 65 23.91 1.28 -17.36
C ILE A 65 22.38 1.19 -17.34
N THR A 66 21.84 0.00 -17.30
CA THR A 66 20.38 -0.22 -17.16
C THR A 66 20.04 -0.65 -15.74
N ILE A 67 19.10 0.05 -15.12
CA ILE A 67 18.53 -0.24 -13.80
C ILE A 67 17.10 -0.75 -14.00
N LYS A 68 16.79 -1.90 -13.46
CA LYS A 68 15.41 -2.42 -13.38
C LYS A 68 14.73 -1.90 -12.11
N MET A 69 13.61 -1.23 -12.26
CA MET A 69 12.83 -0.76 -11.13
C MET A 69 11.43 -1.36 -11.18
N LEU A 70 11.00 -1.94 -10.04
CA LEU A 70 9.64 -2.45 -9.83
C LEU A 70 8.93 -1.63 -8.76
N SER A 71 7.79 -1.04 -9.09
CA SER A 71 7.06 -0.19 -8.15
C SER A 71 5.54 -0.39 -8.22
N ARG A 72 4.84 0.26 -7.30
CA ARG A 72 3.38 0.35 -7.31
C ARG A 72 2.85 1.67 -7.89
N TYR A 73 3.74 2.60 -8.22
CA TYR A 73 3.41 3.94 -8.70
C TYR A 73 2.97 3.92 -10.17
N SER A 74 1.79 3.32 -10.43
CA SER A 74 1.28 3.00 -11.77
C SER A 74 0.25 4.01 -12.29
N SER A 75 -0.19 4.96 -11.46
CA SER A 75 -1.18 5.96 -11.85
C SER A 75 -0.53 7.32 -12.16
N ASP A 76 -1.33 8.20 -12.75
CA ASP A 76 -1.00 9.62 -12.96
C ASP A 76 -1.84 10.55 -12.06
N GLN A 77 -2.47 10.01 -11.02
CA GLN A 77 -3.44 10.71 -10.17
C GLN A 77 -3.01 10.81 -8.70
N GLY A 78 -2.29 9.80 -8.18
CA GLY A 78 -1.77 9.84 -6.82
C GLY A 78 -0.58 10.81 -6.68
N PRO A 79 -0.49 11.62 -5.62
CA PRO A 79 0.64 12.52 -5.39
C PRO A 79 2.00 11.83 -5.44
N ASP A 80 2.12 10.67 -4.78
CA ASP A 80 3.35 9.87 -4.77
C ASP A 80 3.64 9.29 -6.16
N ASP A 81 2.61 8.78 -6.87
CA ASP A 81 2.72 8.29 -8.25
C ASP A 81 3.25 9.37 -9.20
N ILE A 82 2.63 10.55 -9.18
CA ILE A 82 3.03 11.69 -10.01
C ILE A 82 4.47 12.08 -9.71
N THR A 83 4.81 12.23 -8.43
CA THR A 83 6.15 12.61 -7.99
C THR A 83 7.19 11.60 -8.46
N ILE A 84 7.01 10.31 -8.15
CA ILE A 84 7.99 9.29 -8.46
C ILE A 84 8.18 9.12 -9.97
N ASN A 85 7.10 9.08 -10.76
CA ASN A 85 7.20 8.95 -12.21
C ASN A 85 7.92 10.15 -12.84
N LYS A 86 7.59 11.37 -12.44
CA LYS A 86 8.29 12.59 -12.87
C LYS A 86 9.77 12.54 -12.50
N ARG A 87 10.11 12.17 -11.27
CA ARG A 87 11.50 12.11 -10.77
C ARG A 87 12.33 11.07 -11.52
N ILE A 88 11.75 9.95 -11.94
CA ILE A 88 12.44 8.97 -12.80
C ILE A 88 12.79 9.58 -14.16
N GLU A 89 11.86 10.31 -14.78
CA GLU A 89 12.12 10.98 -16.06
C GLU A 89 13.20 12.05 -15.94
N GLU A 90 13.16 12.89 -14.90
CA GLU A 90 14.16 13.91 -14.60
C GLU A 90 15.53 13.29 -14.33
N PHE A 91 15.58 12.21 -13.54
CA PHE A 91 16.82 11.47 -13.27
C PHE A 91 17.48 10.99 -14.56
N MET A 92 16.72 10.37 -15.48
CA MET A 92 17.25 9.92 -16.77
C MET A 92 17.69 11.08 -17.66
N ALA A 93 17.01 12.23 -17.60
CA ALA A 93 17.41 13.42 -18.36
C ALA A 93 18.75 14.00 -17.86
N GLU A 94 19.00 13.95 -16.55
CA GLU A 94 20.25 14.41 -15.92
C GLU A 94 21.39 13.39 -16.04
N ASN A 95 21.06 12.10 -16.20
CA ASN A 95 22.00 10.99 -16.20
C ASN A 95 21.90 10.20 -17.51
N THR A 96 22.30 10.79 -18.61
CA THR A 96 22.09 10.26 -19.98
C THR A 96 22.75 8.90 -20.26
N ASN A 97 23.67 8.46 -19.40
CA ASN A 97 24.28 7.13 -19.43
C ASN A 97 23.55 6.09 -18.57
N ILE A 98 22.45 6.45 -17.89
CA ILE A 98 21.65 5.54 -17.07
C ILE A 98 20.24 5.45 -17.66
N ILE A 99 19.76 4.22 -17.88
CA ILE A 99 18.41 3.92 -18.30
C ILE A 99 17.70 3.26 -17.12
N VAL A 100 16.52 3.76 -16.74
CA VAL A 100 15.64 3.13 -15.74
C VAL A 100 14.52 2.41 -16.49
N GLU A 101 14.55 1.07 -16.47
CA GLU A 101 13.43 0.23 -16.93
C GLU A 101 12.44 0.09 -15.77
N HIS A 102 11.47 1.00 -15.76
CA HIS A 102 10.48 1.08 -14.69
C HIS A 102 9.24 0.25 -15.04
N GLU A 103 8.95 -0.76 -14.24
CA GLU A 103 7.71 -1.53 -14.27
C GLU A 103 6.85 -1.15 -13.07
N ALA A 104 5.68 -0.58 -13.34
CA ALA A 104 4.76 -0.07 -12.32
C ALA A 104 3.46 -0.86 -12.31
N ILE A 105 3.07 -1.42 -11.16
CA ILE A 105 1.92 -2.30 -10.99
C ILE A 105 1.10 -1.85 -9.79
N GLY A 106 -0.06 -1.24 -10.03
CA GLY A 106 -0.95 -0.72 -8.98
C GLY A 106 -1.67 -1.79 -8.15
N ASP A 107 -1.98 -2.95 -8.76
CA ASP A 107 -2.61 -4.05 -8.04
C ASP A 107 -1.62 -4.78 -7.13
N GLU A 108 -1.90 -4.78 -5.82
CA GLU A 108 -1.00 -5.30 -4.80
C GLU A 108 -0.70 -6.80 -4.96
N SER A 109 -1.71 -7.59 -5.26
CA SER A 109 -1.55 -9.04 -5.43
C SER A 109 -0.68 -9.37 -6.63
N THR A 110 -0.90 -8.69 -7.75
CA THR A 110 -0.09 -8.83 -8.97
C THR A 110 1.36 -8.39 -8.71
N TYR A 111 1.55 -7.25 -8.05
CA TYR A 111 2.86 -6.74 -7.65
C TYR A 111 3.64 -7.75 -6.81
N ASN A 112 3.02 -8.24 -5.73
CA ASN A 112 3.65 -9.20 -4.81
C ASN A 112 4.02 -10.51 -5.51
N ASN A 113 3.16 -11.02 -6.40
CA ASN A 113 3.43 -12.23 -7.17
C ASN A 113 4.58 -12.03 -8.16
N MET A 114 4.65 -10.86 -8.79
CA MET A 114 5.72 -10.52 -9.72
C MET A 114 7.06 -10.37 -8.98
N PHE A 115 7.09 -9.67 -7.86
CA PHE A 115 8.27 -9.55 -7.02
C PHE A 115 8.80 -10.92 -6.58
N LYS A 116 7.93 -11.77 -6.02
CA LYS A 116 8.31 -13.14 -5.61
C LYS A 116 8.85 -13.97 -6.79
N THR A 117 8.25 -13.82 -7.97
CA THR A 117 8.68 -14.54 -9.17
C THR A 117 10.05 -14.05 -9.66
N SER A 118 10.30 -12.75 -9.68
CA SER A 118 11.58 -12.17 -10.10
C SER A 118 12.73 -12.62 -9.19
N ILE A 119 12.52 -12.62 -7.88
CA ILE A 119 13.48 -13.17 -6.92
C ILE A 119 13.75 -14.67 -7.17
N ALA A 120 12.69 -15.47 -7.32
CA ALA A 120 12.82 -16.91 -7.50
C ALA A 120 13.52 -17.31 -8.82
N THR A 121 13.41 -16.47 -9.86
CA THR A 121 14.07 -16.70 -11.15
C THR A 121 15.48 -16.11 -11.24
N GLY A 122 15.93 -15.37 -10.20
CA GLY A 122 17.22 -14.69 -10.19
C GLY A 122 17.26 -13.43 -11.05
N ASP A 123 16.09 -12.89 -11.39
CA ASP A 123 15.93 -11.64 -12.17
C ASP A 123 15.33 -10.53 -11.30
N ALA A 124 15.86 -10.39 -10.08
CA ALA A 124 15.42 -9.39 -9.11
C ALA A 124 15.55 -7.96 -9.67
N PRO A 125 14.58 -7.05 -9.41
CA PRO A 125 14.72 -5.64 -9.73
C PRO A 125 15.84 -5.03 -8.89
N ASP A 126 16.56 -4.03 -9.44
CA ASP A 126 17.63 -3.33 -8.73
C ASP A 126 17.09 -2.41 -7.63
N VAL A 127 16.02 -1.71 -7.96
CA VAL A 127 15.28 -0.82 -7.07
C VAL A 127 13.83 -1.31 -7.00
N PHE A 128 13.26 -1.44 -5.83
CA PHE A 128 11.88 -1.89 -5.70
C PHE A 128 11.18 -1.27 -4.49
N VAL A 129 9.86 -1.15 -4.61
CA VAL A 129 8.99 -0.66 -3.55
C VAL A 129 8.56 -1.81 -2.64
N ASN A 130 8.53 -1.59 -1.34
CA ASN A 130 7.94 -2.52 -0.38
C ASN A 130 7.47 -1.79 0.89
N TYR A 131 6.77 -2.52 1.74
CA TYR A 131 6.22 -1.99 3.00
C TYR A 131 7.11 -2.27 4.21
N GLY A 132 8.26 -2.95 4.01
CA GLY A 132 9.04 -3.48 5.13
C GLY A 132 8.31 -4.62 5.85
N GLY A 133 8.60 -4.79 7.15
CA GLY A 133 8.02 -5.82 7.98
C GLY A 133 8.66 -7.20 7.80
N THR A 134 8.30 -8.13 8.68
CA THR A 134 8.97 -9.43 8.81
C THR A 134 8.86 -10.34 7.59
N GLN A 135 7.92 -10.06 6.70
CA GLN A 135 7.75 -10.81 5.42
C GLN A 135 9.00 -10.73 4.51
N PHE A 136 9.87 -9.74 4.70
CA PHE A 136 11.10 -9.58 3.92
C PHE A 136 12.35 -10.12 4.64
N LYS A 137 12.23 -10.57 5.90
CA LYS A 137 13.35 -11.03 6.73
C LYS A 137 14.19 -12.11 6.06
N GLU A 138 13.56 -13.13 5.49
CA GLU A 138 14.26 -14.23 4.80
C GLU A 138 15.07 -13.76 3.59
N TYR A 139 14.58 -12.76 2.84
CA TYR A 139 15.32 -12.18 1.72
C TYR A 139 16.55 -11.40 2.21
N VAL A 140 16.44 -10.69 3.32
CA VAL A 140 17.54 -9.95 3.94
C VAL A 140 18.58 -10.94 4.51
N GLU A 141 18.17 -11.94 5.27
CA GLU A 141 19.06 -12.99 5.83
C GLU A 141 19.80 -13.79 4.75
N SER A 142 19.16 -13.98 3.59
CA SER A 142 19.80 -14.63 2.43
C SER A 142 20.75 -13.70 1.64
N GLY A 143 20.87 -12.43 2.04
CA GLY A 143 21.76 -11.46 1.41
C GLY A 143 21.26 -10.92 0.06
N LEU A 144 19.95 -11.03 -0.22
CA LEU A 144 19.36 -10.52 -1.46
C LEU A 144 19.12 -9.00 -1.44
N PHE A 145 19.00 -8.39 -0.26
CA PHE A 145 18.80 -6.96 -0.11
C PHE A 145 20.11 -6.28 0.28
N TYR A 146 20.30 -5.06 -0.21
CA TYR A 146 21.46 -4.24 0.11
C TYR A 146 21.23 -3.46 1.41
N ASP A 147 22.22 -3.44 2.28
CA ASP A 147 22.20 -2.71 3.54
C ASP A 147 22.37 -1.20 3.29
N LEU A 148 21.28 -0.45 3.46
CA LEU A 148 21.22 0.99 3.23
C LEU A 148 21.85 1.82 4.38
N SER A 149 22.13 1.23 5.53
CA SER A 149 22.87 1.92 6.61
C SER A 149 24.26 2.34 6.13
N LYS A 150 24.90 1.57 5.24
CA LYS A 150 26.17 1.91 4.61
C LYS A 150 26.09 3.17 3.74
N VAL A 151 24.96 3.34 3.04
CA VAL A 151 24.73 4.55 2.22
C VAL A 151 24.58 5.77 3.13
N ALA A 152 23.88 5.61 4.27
CA ALA A 152 23.69 6.67 5.26
C ALA A 152 25.00 7.04 5.98
N GLU A 153 25.86 6.07 6.27
CA GLU A 153 27.20 6.34 6.85
C GLU A 153 28.08 7.15 5.90
N GLU A 154 27.99 6.91 4.59
CA GLU A 154 28.72 7.64 3.56
C GLU A 154 28.12 9.02 3.26
N ASP A 155 26.81 9.16 3.41
CA ASP A 155 26.06 10.40 3.19
C ASP A 155 25.08 10.67 4.35
N THR A 156 25.59 11.27 5.39
CA THR A 156 24.81 11.56 6.60
C THR A 156 23.68 12.57 6.36
N VAL A 157 23.83 13.46 5.37
CA VAL A 157 22.75 14.39 5.02
C VAL A 157 21.54 13.64 4.49
N TRP A 158 21.78 12.61 3.69
CA TRP A 158 20.70 11.74 3.20
C TRP A 158 20.18 10.82 4.30
N GLY A 159 21.05 10.26 5.16
CA GLY A 159 20.68 9.31 6.21
C GLY A 159 19.94 9.95 7.38
N ASP A 160 20.45 11.05 7.90
CA ASP A 160 19.96 11.67 9.14
C ASP A 160 18.60 12.39 9.00
N LYS A 161 18.09 12.54 7.77
CA LYS A 161 16.77 13.16 7.56
C LYS A 161 15.60 12.28 8.00
N TYR A 162 15.78 10.95 8.01
CA TYR A 162 14.72 10.02 8.37
C TYR A 162 14.42 10.08 9.87
N ILE A 163 13.13 10.03 10.19
CA ILE A 163 12.68 9.82 11.57
C ILE A 163 13.05 8.38 11.96
N GLU A 164 13.83 8.19 13.01
CA GLU A 164 14.43 6.89 13.34
C GLU A 164 13.39 5.77 13.48
N SER A 165 12.27 6.03 14.14
CA SER A 165 11.18 5.05 14.30
C SER A 165 10.53 4.66 12.98
N MET A 166 10.66 5.48 11.93
CA MET A 166 10.13 5.18 10.61
C MET A 166 11.02 4.22 9.80
N LEU A 167 12.26 4.01 10.23
CA LEU A 167 13.15 3.00 9.68
C LEU A 167 12.93 1.60 10.27
N ASP A 168 12.17 1.49 11.36
CA ASP A 168 12.02 0.21 12.08
C ASP A 168 11.36 -0.88 11.24
N ALA A 169 10.52 -0.52 10.27
CA ALA A 169 9.91 -1.47 9.35
C ALA A 169 10.94 -2.21 8.46
N TRP A 170 12.13 -1.65 8.27
CA TRP A 170 13.23 -2.23 7.48
C TRP A 170 14.42 -2.69 8.32
N LYS A 171 14.28 -2.73 9.64
CA LYS A 171 15.22 -3.36 10.58
C LYS A 171 14.71 -4.74 10.95
N TYR A 172 15.59 -5.73 11.00
CA TYR A 172 15.21 -7.11 11.22
C TYR A 172 15.98 -7.69 12.40
N GLU A 173 15.28 -8.37 13.31
CA GLU A 173 15.88 -8.96 14.49
C GLU A 173 17.02 -9.94 14.11
N GLY A 174 18.19 -9.75 14.72
CA GLY A 174 19.38 -10.56 14.45
C GLY A 174 20.18 -10.12 13.23
N VAL A 175 19.76 -9.07 12.52
CA VAL A 175 20.48 -8.51 11.35
C VAL A 175 20.81 -7.05 11.61
N GLU A 176 22.09 -6.66 11.46
CA GLU A 176 22.52 -5.27 11.61
C GLU A 176 22.12 -4.44 10.37
N GLY A 177 21.91 -3.13 10.56
CA GLY A 177 21.57 -2.19 9.50
C GLY A 177 20.08 -2.07 9.24
N TYR A 178 19.72 -1.41 8.14
CA TYR A 178 18.35 -1.35 7.61
C TYR A 178 18.36 -1.49 6.08
N TYR A 179 17.30 -2.12 5.56
CA TYR A 179 17.27 -2.66 4.19
C TYR A 179 16.22 -1.99 3.30
N GLY A 180 15.77 -0.84 3.70
CA GLY A 180 14.89 0.03 2.95
C GLY A 180 14.74 1.38 3.63
N VAL A 181 14.21 2.36 2.89
CA VAL A 181 13.89 3.69 3.40
C VAL A 181 12.47 4.05 3.04
N PRO A 182 11.69 4.61 3.99
CA PRO A 182 10.31 4.97 3.74
C PRO A 182 10.19 6.15 2.79
N PHE A 183 9.15 6.12 1.94
CA PHE A 183 8.76 7.27 1.12
C PHE A 183 7.47 7.91 1.65
N SER A 184 6.51 7.11 2.07
CA SER A 184 5.25 7.60 2.64
C SER A 184 4.95 6.98 4.00
N CYS A 185 4.06 7.64 4.74
CA CYS A 185 3.55 7.19 6.02
C CYS A 185 2.03 7.18 5.99
N PHE A 186 1.44 6.45 6.93
CA PHE A 186 0.01 6.44 7.12
C PHE A 186 -0.38 6.50 8.59
N ALA A 187 -1.60 6.92 8.82
CA ALA A 187 -2.34 6.66 10.06
C ALA A 187 -3.79 6.40 9.69
N THR A 188 -4.43 5.45 10.38
CA THR A 188 -5.84 5.12 10.16
C THR A 188 -6.70 5.77 11.22
N GLY A 189 -7.89 6.20 10.79
CA GLY A 189 -8.88 6.80 11.69
C GLY A 189 -10.27 6.67 11.10
N LEU A 190 -11.21 7.35 11.70
CA LEU A 190 -12.60 7.33 11.30
C LEU A 190 -12.94 8.57 10.49
N TYR A 191 -13.23 8.37 9.20
CA TYR A 191 -13.87 9.38 8.36
C TYR A 191 -15.38 9.36 8.63
N TYR A 192 -16.02 10.53 8.67
CA TYR A 192 -17.45 10.63 8.89
C TYR A 192 -18.10 11.67 7.99
N ASN A 193 -19.38 11.48 7.66
CA ASN A 193 -20.18 12.39 6.85
C ASN A 193 -20.88 13.40 7.75
N LYS A 194 -20.38 14.65 7.78
CA LYS A 194 -20.88 15.75 8.60
C LYS A 194 -22.38 16.04 8.38
N GLU A 195 -22.82 16.00 7.11
CA GLU A 195 -24.21 16.25 6.74
C GLU A 195 -25.14 15.17 7.34
N LEU A 196 -24.78 13.90 7.18
CA LEU A 196 -25.58 12.79 7.76
C LEU A 196 -25.60 12.84 9.29
N PHE A 197 -24.51 13.21 9.94
CA PHE A 197 -24.50 13.40 11.39
C PHE A 197 -25.39 14.55 11.83
N GLU A 198 -25.29 15.73 11.19
CA GLU A 198 -26.12 16.90 11.49
C GLU A 198 -27.61 16.63 11.24
N GLU A 199 -27.98 16.06 10.10
CA GLU A 199 -29.36 15.70 9.74
C GLU A 199 -30.00 14.74 10.76
N ASN A 200 -29.18 13.88 11.39
CA ASN A 200 -29.65 12.90 12.38
C ASN A 200 -29.49 13.38 13.83
N GLY A 201 -28.90 14.56 14.05
CA GLY A 201 -28.68 15.13 15.38
C GLY A 201 -27.68 14.33 16.21
N LEU A 202 -26.67 13.75 15.55
CA LEU A 202 -25.62 12.92 16.14
C LEU A 202 -24.28 13.66 16.13
N GLU A 203 -23.43 13.34 17.08
CA GLU A 203 -22.03 13.81 17.13
C GLU A 203 -21.09 12.66 16.75
N PRO A 204 -19.92 12.93 16.12
CA PRO A 204 -18.92 11.92 15.83
C PRO A 204 -18.43 11.23 17.11
N PRO A 205 -18.36 9.88 17.15
CA PRO A 205 -18.04 9.16 18.37
C PRO A 205 -16.55 9.30 18.74
N THR A 206 -16.27 9.48 20.02
CA THR A 206 -14.91 9.50 20.56
C THR A 206 -14.55 8.20 21.28
N THR A 207 -15.57 7.46 21.75
CA THR A 207 -15.40 6.16 22.42
C THR A 207 -16.09 5.05 21.64
N ILE A 208 -15.70 3.81 21.90
CA ILE A 208 -16.32 2.61 21.30
C ILE A 208 -17.79 2.52 21.74
N GLU A 209 -18.08 2.90 22.97
CA GLU A 209 -19.42 2.91 23.52
C GLU A 209 -20.32 3.95 22.84
N GLU A 210 -19.77 5.11 22.47
CA GLU A 210 -20.46 6.12 21.63
C GLU A 210 -20.61 5.64 20.19
N PHE A 211 -19.58 4.99 19.62
CA PHE A 211 -19.63 4.42 18.27
C PHE A 211 -20.78 3.41 18.13
N GLU A 212 -20.93 2.49 19.10
CA GLU A 212 -22.04 1.54 19.06
C GLU A 212 -23.42 2.22 19.15
N LYS A 213 -23.57 3.27 19.98
CA LYS A 213 -24.82 4.06 20.05
C LYS A 213 -25.13 4.75 18.71
N VAL A 214 -24.11 5.38 18.09
CA VAL A 214 -24.25 6.01 16.78
C VAL A 214 -24.66 4.98 15.72
N CYS A 215 -24.06 3.79 15.74
CA CYS A 215 -24.43 2.69 14.85
C CYS A 215 -25.89 2.25 15.04
N ASP A 216 -26.33 2.09 16.28
CA ASP A 216 -27.74 1.71 16.59
C ASP A 216 -28.73 2.77 16.08
N GLU A 217 -28.42 4.05 16.25
CA GLU A 217 -29.26 5.16 15.78
C GLU A 217 -29.40 5.21 14.26
N PHE A 218 -28.31 4.98 13.52
CA PHE A 218 -28.36 4.91 12.05
C PHE A 218 -29.10 3.68 11.56
N LEU A 219 -28.86 2.50 12.15
CA LEU A 219 -29.60 1.27 11.81
C LEU A 219 -31.10 1.41 12.07
N ALA A 220 -31.52 2.06 13.15
CA ALA A 220 -32.93 2.30 13.45
C ALA A 220 -33.61 3.14 12.34
N LYS A 221 -32.85 3.90 11.58
CA LYS A 221 -33.29 4.71 10.43
C LYS A 221 -33.13 4.00 9.09
N GLY A 222 -32.63 2.75 9.09
CA GLY A 222 -32.39 1.95 7.88
C GLY A 222 -31.14 2.36 7.12
N ILE A 223 -30.20 3.05 7.78
CA ILE A 223 -28.92 3.45 7.22
C ILE A 223 -27.83 2.50 7.73
N THR A 224 -27.06 1.89 6.83
CA THR A 224 -25.88 1.11 7.21
C THR A 224 -24.82 2.06 7.80
N PRO A 225 -24.44 1.91 9.10
CA PRO A 225 -23.67 2.96 9.76
C PRO A 225 -22.20 3.01 9.34
N PHE A 226 -21.65 1.88 8.89
CA PHE A 226 -20.24 1.77 8.61
C PHE A 226 -20.01 0.78 7.45
N ALA A 227 -19.33 1.22 6.39
CA ALA A 227 -18.96 0.32 5.30
C ALA A 227 -17.59 -0.28 5.56
N LEU A 228 -17.52 -1.62 5.63
CA LEU A 228 -16.26 -2.35 5.71
C LEU A 228 -16.18 -3.34 4.56
N GLY A 229 -15.19 -3.15 3.67
CA GLY A 229 -14.90 -4.01 2.54
C GLY A 229 -13.62 -4.79 2.78
N ASP A 230 -13.73 -6.11 2.99
CA ASP A 230 -12.61 -6.99 3.29
C ASP A 230 -12.36 -8.06 2.21
N LYS A 231 -12.85 -7.82 0.98
CA LYS A 231 -12.54 -8.68 -0.17
C LYS A 231 -11.05 -8.71 -0.47
N ASP A 232 -10.38 -7.56 -0.30
CA ASP A 232 -8.95 -7.40 -0.53
C ASP A 232 -8.11 -7.87 0.67
N ASN A 233 -8.75 -8.44 1.70
CA ASN A 233 -8.15 -9.15 2.83
C ASN A 233 -7.21 -8.33 3.73
N PHE A 234 -7.47 -7.03 3.90
CA PHE A 234 -6.67 -6.19 4.80
C PHE A 234 -7.47 -5.28 5.72
N ARG A 235 -8.69 -4.89 5.34
CA ARG A 235 -9.48 -3.93 6.14
C ARG A 235 -9.89 -4.48 7.50
N GLY A 236 -10.17 -5.78 7.57
CA GLY A 236 -10.43 -6.48 8.82
C GLY A 236 -9.23 -6.44 9.77
N ALA A 237 -8.01 -6.57 9.24
CA ALA A 237 -6.79 -6.46 10.03
C ALA A 237 -6.53 -5.02 10.51
N HIS A 238 -6.86 -3.99 9.70
CA HIS A 238 -6.82 -2.59 10.14
C HIS A 238 -7.82 -2.34 11.29
N LEU A 239 -9.01 -2.94 11.23
CA LEU A 239 -9.98 -2.84 12.33
C LEU A 239 -9.43 -3.51 13.60
N LEU A 240 -8.88 -4.73 13.48
CA LEU A 240 -8.25 -5.43 14.59
C LEU A 240 -7.12 -4.59 15.21
N ALA A 241 -6.21 -4.05 14.39
CA ALA A 241 -5.08 -3.24 14.84
C ALA A 241 -5.54 -2.03 15.67
N ASN A 242 -6.55 -1.29 15.18
CA ASN A 242 -7.10 -0.16 15.92
C ASN A 242 -7.72 -0.61 17.26
N LEU A 243 -8.54 -1.66 17.25
CA LEU A 243 -9.23 -2.13 18.46
C LEU A 243 -8.23 -2.61 19.52
N VAL A 244 -7.24 -3.40 19.14
CA VAL A 244 -6.22 -3.90 20.09
C VAL A 244 -5.37 -2.78 20.66
N LEU A 245 -4.89 -1.86 19.83
CA LEU A 245 -4.10 -0.70 20.27
C LEU A 245 -4.88 0.21 21.21
N LYS A 246 -6.19 0.42 20.96
CA LYS A 246 -7.05 1.25 21.80
C LYS A 246 -7.48 0.56 23.10
N ARG A 247 -7.40 -0.78 23.16
CA ARG A 247 -7.79 -1.56 24.33
C ARG A 247 -6.60 -1.94 25.20
N ASP A 248 -5.55 -2.55 24.61
CA ASP A 248 -4.49 -3.22 25.36
C ASP A 248 -3.08 -2.65 25.06
N GLY A 249 -2.95 -1.80 24.04
CA GLY A 249 -1.68 -1.22 23.61
C GLY A 249 -0.76 -2.21 22.87
N PHE A 250 0.43 -1.75 22.53
CA PHE A 250 1.36 -2.51 21.71
C PHE A 250 2.04 -3.66 22.46
N ASP A 251 2.41 -3.46 23.71
CA ASP A 251 3.12 -4.48 24.49
C ASP A 251 2.32 -5.77 24.61
N TYR A 252 1.01 -5.66 24.76
CA TYR A 252 0.11 -6.80 24.73
C TYR A 252 0.11 -7.49 23.37
N THR A 253 -0.04 -6.73 22.29
CA THR A 253 0.01 -7.27 20.92
C THR A 253 1.32 -7.99 20.65
N LYS A 254 2.44 -7.39 21.09
CA LYS A 254 3.76 -8.00 20.95
C LYS A 254 3.87 -9.32 21.70
N SER A 255 3.36 -9.40 22.93
CA SER A 255 3.38 -10.65 23.72
C SER A 255 2.60 -11.80 23.04
N ILE A 256 1.51 -11.48 22.33
CA ILE A 256 0.74 -12.46 21.53
C ILE A 256 1.58 -12.96 20.35
N ILE A 257 2.21 -12.03 19.64
CA ILE A 257 2.99 -12.34 18.43
C ILE A 257 4.27 -13.12 18.76
N ASP A 258 4.93 -12.78 19.87
CA ASP A 258 6.11 -13.49 20.36
C ASP A 258 5.76 -14.86 20.98
N GLY A 259 4.47 -15.20 21.07
CA GLY A 259 3.99 -16.47 21.64
C GLY A 259 4.02 -16.54 23.17
N GLU A 260 4.31 -15.41 23.86
CA GLU A 260 4.27 -15.32 25.33
C GLU A 260 2.84 -15.38 25.86
N THR A 261 1.89 -14.78 25.13
CA THR A 261 0.45 -14.83 25.35
C THR A 261 -0.21 -15.55 24.16
N LYS A 262 -1.29 -16.30 24.42
CA LYS A 262 -2.00 -17.02 23.36
C LYS A 262 -3.04 -16.17 22.67
N TRP A 263 -3.26 -16.39 21.37
CA TRP A 263 -4.29 -15.74 20.57
C TRP A 263 -5.71 -15.95 21.14
N ASN A 264 -5.96 -17.04 21.81
CA ASN A 264 -7.24 -17.35 22.44
C ASN A 264 -7.31 -16.95 23.93
N ASP A 265 -6.46 -16.04 24.37
CA ASP A 265 -6.58 -15.47 25.70
C ASP A 265 -7.86 -14.61 25.80
N THR A 266 -8.24 -14.23 27.02
CA THR A 266 -9.51 -13.54 27.27
C THR A 266 -9.56 -12.18 26.56
N ALA A 267 -8.44 -11.42 26.55
CA ALA A 267 -8.43 -10.07 26.02
C ALA A 267 -8.57 -10.08 24.49
N MET A 268 -7.81 -10.89 23.77
CA MET A 268 -7.91 -11.02 22.31
C MET A 268 -9.27 -11.59 21.89
N LYS A 269 -9.76 -12.58 22.65
CA LYS A 269 -11.09 -13.16 22.39
C LYS A 269 -12.19 -12.10 22.49
N GLU A 270 -12.16 -11.22 23.48
CA GLU A 270 -13.13 -10.12 23.62
C GLU A 270 -13.07 -9.15 22.41
N VAL A 271 -11.89 -8.88 21.84
CA VAL A 271 -11.77 -8.06 20.62
C VAL A 271 -12.41 -8.74 19.42
N PHE A 272 -12.12 -10.02 19.19
CA PHE A 272 -12.75 -10.77 18.09
C PHE A 272 -14.26 -10.95 18.28
N GLU A 273 -14.73 -11.15 19.51
CA GLU A 273 -16.15 -11.18 19.83
C GLU A 273 -16.84 -9.85 19.54
N LEU A 274 -16.18 -8.73 19.84
CA LEU A 274 -16.66 -7.38 19.49
C LEU A 274 -16.78 -7.20 17.99
N MET A 275 -15.73 -7.51 17.22
CA MET A 275 -15.75 -7.43 15.75
C MET A 275 -16.87 -8.30 15.16
N ASN A 276 -17.01 -9.53 15.64
CA ASN A 276 -18.09 -10.43 15.21
C ASN A 276 -19.48 -9.91 15.61
N SER A 277 -19.63 -9.32 16.81
CA SER A 277 -20.90 -8.73 17.24
C SER A 277 -21.32 -7.55 16.35
N TRP A 278 -20.38 -6.71 15.90
CA TRP A 278 -20.65 -5.63 14.97
C TRP A 278 -21.14 -6.16 13.60
N ARG A 279 -20.53 -7.26 13.12
CA ARG A 279 -21.00 -7.96 11.91
C ARG A 279 -22.43 -8.47 12.10
N GLU A 280 -22.73 -9.16 13.23
CA GLU A 280 -24.04 -9.75 13.51
C GLU A 280 -25.14 -8.71 13.71
N LYS A 281 -24.81 -7.56 14.31
CA LYS A 281 -25.70 -6.41 14.44
C LYS A 281 -25.94 -5.67 13.10
N GLY A 282 -25.13 -5.93 12.06
CA GLY A 282 -25.21 -5.27 10.77
C GLY A 282 -24.52 -3.91 10.73
N TYR A 283 -23.69 -3.56 11.70
CA TYR A 283 -22.95 -2.29 11.72
C TYR A 283 -21.99 -2.16 10.53
N LEU A 284 -21.38 -3.27 10.12
CA LEU A 284 -20.32 -3.32 9.09
C LEU A 284 -20.88 -3.53 7.66
N GLY A 285 -22.21 -3.53 7.47
CA GLY A 285 -22.85 -3.87 6.21
C GLY A 285 -22.96 -5.38 5.96
N GLU A 286 -23.63 -5.76 4.85
CA GLU A 286 -23.94 -7.17 4.57
C GLU A 286 -22.89 -7.85 3.68
N ASN A 287 -22.09 -7.08 2.91
CA ASN A 287 -21.23 -7.59 1.84
C ASN A 287 -19.73 -7.57 2.17
N ILE A 288 -19.36 -7.69 3.45
CA ILE A 288 -18.00 -7.47 3.97
C ILE A 288 -16.95 -8.20 3.12
N THR A 289 -17.12 -9.50 2.88
CA THR A 289 -16.13 -10.34 2.19
C THR A 289 -16.19 -10.26 0.66
N THR A 290 -17.14 -9.53 0.10
CA THR A 290 -17.31 -9.36 -1.35
C THR A 290 -17.15 -7.92 -1.80
N LEU A 291 -17.21 -6.96 -0.88
CA LEU A 291 -16.97 -5.55 -1.10
C LEU A 291 -15.46 -5.30 -1.07
N ASP A 292 -14.93 -4.74 -2.13
CA ASP A 292 -13.52 -4.32 -2.21
C ASP A 292 -13.31 -2.89 -1.70
N SER A 293 -12.06 -2.50 -1.57
CA SER A 293 -11.66 -1.19 -1.06
C SER A 293 -12.26 -0.03 -1.85
N SER A 294 -12.31 -0.15 -3.19
CA SER A 294 -12.91 0.89 -4.03
C SER A 294 -14.42 1.00 -3.83
N GLY A 295 -15.09 -0.13 -3.62
CA GLY A 295 -16.52 -0.18 -3.34
C GLY A 295 -16.88 0.45 -1.99
N GLU A 296 -16.13 0.14 -0.92
CA GLU A 296 -16.38 0.75 0.41
C GLU A 296 -16.16 2.26 0.40
N GLN A 297 -15.11 2.75 -0.30
CA GLN A 297 -14.82 4.16 -0.47
C GLN A 297 -15.95 4.87 -1.22
N SER A 298 -16.44 4.24 -2.29
CA SER A 298 -17.55 4.78 -3.10
C SER A 298 -18.84 4.90 -2.28
N LEU A 299 -19.21 3.90 -1.47
CA LEU A 299 -20.38 3.97 -0.59
C LEU A 299 -20.28 5.16 0.37
N PHE A 300 -19.13 5.40 0.95
CA PHE A 300 -18.91 6.53 1.85
C PHE A 300 -18.95 7.88 1.11
N LEU A 301 -18.20 8.01 0.01
CA LEU A 301 -18.13 9.25 -0.77
C LEU A 301 -19.45 9.62 -1.45
N ASN A 302 -20.31 8.67 -1.76
CA ASN A 302 -21.67 8.91 -2.25
C ASN A 302 -22.64 9.34 -1.13
N GLY A 303 -22.29 9.12 0.15
CA GLY A 303 -23.15 9.39 1.29
C GLY A 303 -24.11 8.25 1.62
N ASP A 304 -23.85 7.04 1.11
CA ASP A 304 -24.66 5.85 1.42
C ASP A 304 -24.40 5.32 2.85
N THR A 305 -23.20 5.63 3.39
CA THR A 305 -22.80 5.29 4.76
C THR A 305 -22.22 6.50 5.50
N PRO A 306 -22.56 6.69 6.79
CA PRO A 306 -22.10 7.86 7.55
C PRO A 306 -20.67 7.76 8.07
N MET A 307 -20.08 6.57 8.17
CA MET A 307 -18.74 6.36 8.71
C MET A 307 -17.91 5.39 7.87
N HIS A 308 -16.58 5.56 7.89
CA HIS A 308 -15.64 4.74 7.13
C HIS A 308 -14.27 4.71 7.83
N LEU A 309 -13.73 3.50 8.10
CA LEU A 309 -12.35 3.32 8.55
C LEU A 309 -11.41 3.37 7.35
N ASN A 310 -10.53 4.36 7.33
CA ASN A 310 -9.50 4.41 6.27
C ASN A 310 -8.24 5.13 6.77
N GLY A 311 -7.17 5.05 5.96
CA GLY A 311 -5.91 5.72 6.25
C GLY A 311 -5.82 7.10 5.61
N SER A 312 -4.71 7.79 5.91
CA SER A 312 -4.40 9.12 5.38
C SER A 312 -4.34 9.16 3.85
N TRP A 313 -4.04 8.06 3.17
CA TRP A 313 -4.07 7.94 1.71
C TRP A 313 -5.45 8.23 1.10
N PHE A 314 -6.54 8.08 1.85
CA PHE A 314 -7.89 8.33 1.39
C PHE A 314 -8.23 9.83 1.29
N MET A 315 -7.43 10.71 1.89
CA MET A 315 -7.64 12.17 1.81
C MET A 315 -7.64 12.69 0.37
N ASN A 316 -6.86 12.09 -0.53
CA ASN A 316 -6.84 12.49 -1.93
C ASN A 316 -8.19 12.25 -2.61
N GLN A 317 -8.79 11.07 -2.40
CA GLN A 317 -10.12 10.75 -2.94
C GLN A 317 -11.20 11.65 -2.32
N VAL A 318 -11.06 12.00 -1.04
CA VAL A 318 -11.95 12.99 -0.39
C VAL A 318 -11.82 14.34 -1.07
N ASN A 319 -10.59 14.84 -1.28
CA ASN A 319 -10.34 16.14 -1.92
C ASN A 319 -10.88 16.20 -3.37
N ASP A 320 -10.82 15.08 -4.10
CA ASP A 320 -11.28 14.97 -5.48
C ASP A 320 -12.77 14.64 -5.61
N SER A 321 -13.47 14.42 -4.49
CA SER A 321 -14.90 14.12 -4.46
C SER A 321 -15.76 15.38 -4.78
N ASP A 322 -17.02 15.14 -5.16
CA ASP A 322 -17.97 16.22 -5.50
C ASP A 322 -18.26 17.18 -4.33
N ASN A 323 -18.10 16.74 -3.07
CA ASN A 323 -18.34 17.55 -1.88
C ASN A 323 -17.35 17.20 -0.75
N PRO A 324 -16.07 17.63 -0.85
CA PRO A 324 -15.06 17.33 0.16
C PRO A 324 -15.37 17.92 1.55
N GLU A 325 -16.08 19.03 1.61
CA GLU A 325 -16.41 19.74 2.87
C GLU A 325 -17.34 18.93 3.79
N ARG A 326 -18.13 18.01 3.22
CA ARG A 326 -19.01 17.16 4.02
C ARG A 326 -18.27 16.06 4.78
N VAL A 327 -17.00 15.80 4.44
CA VAL A 327 -16.20 14.76 5.07
C VAL A 327 -15.43 15.35 6.25
N GLY A 328 -15.52 14.68 7.40
CA GLY A 328 -14.72 14.96 8.58
C GLY A 328 -13.81 13.78 8.90
N PHE A 329 -12.81 14.03 9.75
CA PHE A 329 -11.88 13.00 10.24
C PHE A 329 -11.70 13.11 11.75
N ILE A 330 -11.72 11.96 12.42
CA ILE A 330 -11.40 11.82 13.84
C ILE A 330 -10.48 10.62 14.09
N ALA A 331 -9.78 10.64 15.21
CA ALA A 331 -9.08 9.45 15.70
C ALA A 331 -10.07 8.28 15.83
N PHE A 332 -9.59 7.05 15.56
CA PHE A 332 -10.42 5.87 15.83
C PHE A 332 -10.84 5.84 17.30
N PRO A 333 -12.12 5.57 17.61
CA PRO A 333 -12.64 5.61 18.97
C PRO A 333 -11.88 4.71 19.96
N TYR A 334 -11.71 5.18 21.19
CA TYR A 334 -11.05 4.42 22.26
C TYR A 334 -12.10 3.82 23.22
N PHE A 335 -11.73 2.84 24.03
CA PHE A 335 -12.60 2.28 25.05
C PHE A 335 -12.63 3.18 26.29
N GLU A 336 -13.80 3.55 26.78
CA GLU A 336 -13.95 4.36 28.03
C GLU A 336 -13.20 3.74 29.21
N LYS A 337 -13.09 2.42 29.23
CA LYS A 337 -12.37 1.66 30.26
C LYS A 337 -10.86 1.80 30.19
N TYR A 338 -10.29 2.17 29.03
CA TYR A 338 -8.84 2.23 28.78
C TYR A 338 -8.41 3.60 28.21
N PRO A 339 -8.67 4.71 28.92
CA PRO A 339 -8.43 6.05 28.42
C PRO A 339 -6.93 6.37 28.17
N GLU A 340 -6.02 5.63 28.81
CA GLU A 340 -4.57 5.72 28.59
C GLU A 340 -4.16 5.39 27.16
N ASN A 341 -4.92 4.55 26.47
CA ASN A 341 -4.69 4.13 25.09
C ASN A 341 -5.33 5.05 24.04
N LYS A 342 -6.00 6.13 24.47
CA LYS A 342 -6.69 7.08 23.58
C LYS A 342 -5.84 7.53 22.39
N ASN A 343 -4.56 7.80 22.64
CA ASN A 343 -3.64 8.35 21.64
C ASN A 343 -2.73 7.28 21.02
N ASN A 344 -3.08 6.00 21.10
CA ASN A 344 -2.44 4.94 20.33
C ASN A 344 -3.03 4.87 18.93
N TRP A 345 -2.18 4.75 17.91
CA TRP A 345 -2.60 4.79 16.52
C TRP A 345 -2.12 3.57 15.74
N HIS A 346 -3.00 3.00 14.94
CA HIS A 346 -2.56 2.16 13.83
C HIS A 346 -1.97 3.08 12.75
N SER A 347 -0.65 3.16 12.75
CA SER A 347 0.13 4.08 11.93
C SER A 347 1.54 3.54 11.75
N GLY A 348 2.21 4.01 10.73
CA GLY A 348 3.60 3.69 10.45
C GLY A 348 4.01 4.13 9.05
N THR A 349 5.05 3.49 8.55
CA THR A 349 5.46 3.66 7.17
C THR A 349 4.52 2.89 6.26
N SER A 350 4.19 3.51 5.13
CA SER A 350 3.44 2.88 4.06
C SER A 350 4.43 2.26 3.07
N GLU A 351 4.67 2.91 1.95
CA GLU A 351 5.60 2.44 0.94
C GLU A 351 7.00 3.02 1.15
N GLY A 352 8.00 2.26 0.77
CA GLY A 352 9.39 2.68 0.78
C GLY A 352 10.19 1.93 -0.27
N PHE A 353 11.45 2.29 -0.41
CA PHE A 353 12.35 1.74 -1.41
C PHE A 353 13.41 0.86 -0.78
N SER A 354 13.68 -0.26 -1.43
CA SER A 354 14.82 -1.14 -1.15
C SER A 354 15.65 -1.35 -2.40
N LEU A 355 16.89 -1.81 -2.20
CA LEU A 355 17.80 -2.18 -3.28
C LEU A 355 18.13 -3.68 -3.18
N SER A 356 18.23 -4.33 -4.33
CA SER A 356 18.80 -5.67 -4.41
C SER A 356 20.33 -5.59 -4.28
N ALA A 357 20.88 -6.54 -3.52
CA ALA A 357 22.32 -6.74 -3.50
C ALA A 357 22.80 -7.27 -4.86
N THR A 358 23.86 -6.68 -5.40
CA THR A 358 24.49 -7.11 -6.65
C THR A 358 26.00 -7.02 -6.54
N ASN A 359 26.73 -7.86 -7.29
CA ASN A 359 28.18 -7.80 -7.40
C ASN A 359 28.65 -6.86 -8.55
N GLU A 360 27.72 -6.28 -9.29
CA GLU A 360 27.98 -5.34 -10.36
C GLU A 360 28.04 -3.92 -9.76
N GLU A 361 29.26 -3.49 -9.39
CA GLU A 361 29.50 -2.23 -8.67
C GLU A 361 28.91 -1.01 -9.37
N GLU A 362 29.10 -0.87 -10.68
CA GLU A 362 28.58 0.27 -11.45
C GLU A 362 27.04 0.33 -11.41
N ARG A 363 26.40 -0.82 -11.49
CA ARG A 363 24.94 -0.94 -11.43
C ARG A 363 24.41 -0.65 -10.02
N LEU A 364 25.12 -1.11 -8.98
CA LEU A 364 24.78 -0.79 -7.58
C LEU A 364 24.89 0.71 -7.33
N GLN A 365 25.99 1.34 -7.76
CA GLN A 365 26.18 2.78 -7.58
C GLN A 365 25.13 3.61 -8.34
N ALA A 366 24.75 3.18 -9.54
CA ALA A 366 23.66 3.80 -10.29
C ALA A 366 22.31 3.65 -9.58
N SER A 367 22.04 2.48 -8.99
CA SER A 367 20.82 2.22 -8.20
C SER A 367 20.77 3.04 -6.91
N ILE A 368 21.88 3.17 -6.19
CA ILE A 368 22.01 4.05 -5.03
C ILE A 368 21.75 5.51 -5.42
N LYS A 369 22.30 5.95 -6.58
CA LYS A 369 22.08 7.30 -7.07
C LYS A 369 20.62 7.56 -7.39
N LEU A 370 19.94 6.61 -8.05
CA LEU A 370 18.50 6.69 -8.31
C LEU A 370 17.71 6.74 -7.00
N LEU A 371 17.98 5.82 -6.04
CA LEU A 371 17.33 5.80 -4.75
C LEU A 371 17.42 7.15 -4.04
N LYS A 372 18.64 7.72 -3.98
CA LYS A 372 18.87 9.02 -3.33
C LYS A 372 18.10 10.14 -4.02
N TYR A 373 17.98 10.12 -5.33
CA TYR A 373 17.22 11.09 -6.12
C TYR A 373 15.71 10.97 -5.89
N LEU A 374 15.18 9.74 -5.83
CA LEU A 374 13.77 9.48 -5.54
C LEU A 374 13.37 9.77 -4.11
N THR A 375 14.33 9.88 -3.20
CA THR A 375 14.11 10.08 -1.77
C THR A 375 14.86 11.30 -1.24
N ASP A 376 15.19 12.27 -2.06
CA ASP A 376 15.75 13.54 -1.60
C ASP A 376 14.67 14.44 -0.97
N GLU A 377 15.08 15.57 -0.39
CA GLU A 377 14.16 16.52 0.23
C GLU A 377 13.10 17.06 -0.76
N GLU A 378 13.49 17.23 -2.03
CA GLU A 378 12.63 17.77 -3.06
C GLU A 378 11.49 16.81 -3.39
N ALA A 379 11.78 15.50 -3.50
CA ALA A 379 10.77 14.47 -3.76
C ALA A 379 9.67 14.45 -2.67
N TYR A 380 10.04 14.48 -1.40
CA TYR A 380 9.06 14.54 -0.30
C TYR A 380 8.24 15.82 -0.31
N ASN A 381 8.88 16.98 -0.50
CA ASN A 381 8.18 18.26 -0.54
C ASN A 381 7.27 18.39 -1.77
N GLU A 382 7.63 17.80 -2.89
CA GLU A 382 6.79 17.76 -4.10
C GLU A 382 5.55 16.91 -3.88
N SER A 383 5.70 15.70 -3.33
CA SER A 383 4.57 14.85 -2.98
C SER A 383 3.64 15.51 -1.95
N GLN A 384 4.20 16.16 -0.93
CA GLN A 384 3.43 16.93 0.05
C GLN A 384 2.64 18.08 -0.60
N ALA A 385 3.26 18.81 -1.51
CA ALA A 385 2.59 19.93 -2.19
C ALA A 385 1.43 19.44 -3.06
N LEU A 386 1.58 18.30 -3.73
CA LEU A 386 0.52 17.68 -4.53
C LEU A 386 -0.62 17.13 -3.67
N SER A 387 -0.30 16.49 -2.55
CA SER A 387 -1.29 15.95 -1.62
C SER A 387 -1.98 17.02 -0.77
N LYS A 388 -1.42 18.23 -0.72
CA LYS A 388 -1.88 19.35 0.13
C LYS A 388 -2.01 18.95 1.61
N GLY A 389 -1.09 18.14 2.07
CA GLY A 389 -1.05 17.60 3.41
C GLY A 389 -0.37 16.24 3.43
N GLY A 390 -0.67 15.43 4.43
CA GLY A 390 -0.09 14.09 4.56
C GLY A 390 0.95 13.98 5.67
N ILE A 391 1.44 12.77 5.87
CA ILE A 391 2.50 12.43 6.83
C ILE A 391 3.69 11.87 6.05
N TYR A 392 4.88 12.38 6.36
CA TYR A 392 6.11 11.97 5.69
C TYR A 392 7.15 11.52 6.72
N PRO A 393 8.03 10.59 6.35
CA PRO A 393 8.95 9.94 7.29
C PRO A 393 10.24 10.72 7.54
N VAL A 394 10.28 12.00 7.20
CA VAL A 394 11.49 12.84 7.25
C VAL A 394 11.27 14.11 8.07
N THR A 395 12.35 14.61 8.64
CA THR A 395 12.36 15.83 9.47
C THR A 395 12.50 17.12 8.66
N THR A 396 12.75 17.02 7.36
CA THR A 396 13.07 18.15 6.46
C THR A 396 11.88 18.68 5.68
N MET A 397 10.65 18.37 6.13
CA MET A 397 9.43 18.85 5.46
C MET A 397 9.27 20.36 5.57
N LYS A 398 8.90 20.98 4.46
CA LYS A 398 8.55 22.40 4.41
C LYS A 398 7.10 22.64 4.83
N GLU A 399 6.84 23.78 5.45
CA GLU A 399 5.47 24.21 5.68
C GLU A 399 4.79 24.51 4.32
N ILE A 400 3.54 24.08 4.18
CA ILE A 400 2.70 24.38 3.01
C ILE A 400 1.53 25.26 3.44
N ASP A 401 1.22 26.28 2.63
CA ASP A 401 0.14 27.24 2.92
C ASP A 401 -1.24 26.71 2.51
N ASP A 402 -1.30 25.81 1.52
CA ASP A 402 -2.54 25.30 0.91
C ASP A 402 -2.89 23.89 1.44
N ILE A 403 -3.07 23.77 2.76
CA ILE A 403 -3.51 22.52 3.39
C ILE A 403 -5.03 22.40 3.28
N THR A 404 -5.53 21.26 2.79
CA THR A 404 -6.97 21.00 2.65
C THR A 404 -7.69 20.90 3.99
N PRO A 405 -9.02 21.14 4.06
CA PRO A 405 -9.78 21.00 5.29
C PRO A 405 -9.64 19.62 5.94
N ILE A 406 -9.73 18.56 5.15
CA ILE A 406 -9.58 17.18 5.67
C ILE A 406 -8.17 16.91 6.23
N ALA A 407 -7.12 17.43 5.58
CA ALA A 407 -5.75 17.29 6.09
C ALA A 407 -5.54 18.09 7.39
N LYS A 408 -6.18 19.25 7.57
CA LYS A 408 -6.17 20.01 8.84
C LYS A 408 -6.85 19.23 9.96
N GLU A 409 -8.00 18.63 9.70
CA GLU A 409 -8.70 17.78 10.67
C GLU A 409 -7.86 16.56 11.05
N PHE A 410 -7.23 15.92 10.05
CA PHE A 410 -6.31 14.82 10.27
C PHE A 410 -5.12 15.25 11.17
N GLN A 411 -4.44 16.35 10.85
CA GLN A 411 -3.32 16.85 11.65
C GLN A 411 -3.75 17.22 13.08
N ALA A 412 -4.95 17.78 13.23
CA ALA A 412 -5.50 18.10 14.56
C ALA A 412 -5.82 16.83 15.38
N ALA A 413 -6.26 15.75 14.72
CA ALA A 413 -6.53 14.47 15.36
C ALA A 413 -5.25 13.69 15.68
N PHE A 414 -4.24 13.75 14.79
CA PHE A 414 -2.96 13.07 14.90
C PHE A 414 -1.94 13.89 15.70
N THR A 415 -2.33 14.23 16.92
CA THR A 415 -1.49 14.95 17.90
C THR A 415 -1.32 14.10 19.15
N ASP A 416 -0.31 14.42 19.97
CA ASP A 416 -0.05 13.77 21.26
C ASP A 416 -0.01 12.23 21.17
N VAL A 417 0.59 11.71 20.08
CA VAL A 417 0.65 10.27 19.80
C VAL A 417 1.48 9.56 20.86
N ASN A 418 0.89 8.57 21.55
CA ASN A 418 1.60 7.72 22.50
C ASN A 418 2.38 6.61 21.78
N GLU A 419 1.68 5.86 20.93
CA GLU A 419 2.24 4.79 20.13
C GLU A 419 1.68 4.86 18.71
N ALA A 420 2.55 4.60 17.74
CA ALA A 420 2.21 4.45 16.32
C ALA A 420 2.76 3.12 15.84
N LYS A 421 1.89 2.16 15.55
CA LYS A 421 2.27 0.78 15.22
C LYS A 421 1.49 0.25 14.03
N LEU A 422 2.15 -0.63 13.27
CA LEU A 422 1.57 -1.37 12.17
C LEU A 422 0.56 -2.42 12.68
N GLU A 423 -0.05 -3.17 11.78
CA GLU A 423 -0.92 -4.28 12.17
C GLU A 423 -0.13 -5.41 12.86
N PRO A 424 -0.77 -6.20 13.72
CA PRO A 424 -0.09 -7.23 14.51
C PRO A 424 0.78 -8.19 13.69
N GLY A 425 0.31 -8.58 12.51
CA GLY A 425 1.02 -9.51 11.64
C GLY A 425 2.36 -8.99 11.10
N ASP A 426 2.55 -7.68 11.04
CA ASP A 426 3.79 -7.06 10.53
C ASP A 426 4.97 -7.20 11.50
N TYR A 427 4.70 -7.51 12.76
CA TYR A 427 5.71 -7.77 13.79
C TYR A 427 6.01 -9.26 13.99
N ALA A 428 5.24 -10.14 13.33
CA ALA A 428 5.40 -11.58 13.49
C ALA A 428 6.75 -12.05 12.94
N ALA A 429 7.43 -12.93 13.65
CA ALA A 429 8.67 -13.55 13.18
C ALA A 429 8.46 -14.39 11.91
N LYS A 430 7.22 -14.81 11.65
CA LYS A 430 6.82 -15.62 10.50
C LYS A 430 5.91 -14.82 9.57
N ALA A 431 6.32 -14.65 8.33
CA ALA A 431 5.51 -14.00 7.29
C ALA A 431 4.12 -14.65 7.12
N GLN A 432 4.05 -15.97 7.28
CA GLN A 432 2.79 -16.71 7.21
C GLN A 432 1.76 -16.29 8.27
N LEU A 433 2.19 -15.81 9.43
CA LEU A 433 1.26 -15.40 10.48
C LEU A 433 0.48 -14.15 10.09
N ARG A 434 1.11 -13.21 9.38
CA ARG A 434 0.42 -12.02 8.85
C ARG A 434 -0.74 -12.39 7.93
N GLU A 435 -0.47 -13.24 6.94
CA GLU A 435 -1.49 -13.68 5.99
C GLU A 435 -2.58 -14.51 6.69
N GLU A 436 -2.18 -15.37 7.64
CA GLU A 436 -3.13 -16.19 8.40
C GLU A 436 -4.07 -15.36 9.27
N ILE A 437 -3.57 -14.28 9.91
CA ILE A 437 -4.42 -13.36 10.69
C ILE A 437 -5.48 -12.74 9.77
N ARG A 438 -5.08 -12.23 8.62
CA ARG A 438 -5.97 -11.59 7.65
C ARG A 438 -7.02 -12.57 7.13
N ASP A 439 -6.59 -13.75 6.68
CA ASP A 439 -7.48 -14.82 6.18
C ASP A 439 -8.45 -15.33 7.24
N ALA A 440 -8.00 -15.43 8.48
CA ALA A 440 -8.85 -15.88 9.58
C ALA A 440 -9.93 -14.85 9.93
N ILE A 441 -9.60 -13.56 9.92
CA ILE A 441 -10.56 -12.47 10.11
C ILE A 441 -11.61 -12.46 8.99
N GLN A 442 -11.16 -12.56 7.72
CA GLN A 442 -12.08 -12.63 6.58
C GLN A 442 -12.99 -13.88 6.70
N GLY A 443 -12.44 -15.02 7.13
CA GLY A 443 -13.22 -16.22 7.43
C GLY A 443 -14.25 -16.02 8.52
N MET A 444 -13.93 -15.25 9.58
CA MET A 444 -14.88 -14.89 10.64
C MET A 444 -16.03 -14.01 10.10
N PHE A 445 -15.71 -13.04 9.25
CA PHE A 445 -16.74 -12.23 8.59
C PHE A 445 -17.61 -13.06 7.63
N ALA A 446 -17.09 -14.16 7.08
CA ALA A 446 -17.84 -15.14 6.29
C ALA A 446 -18.65 -16.13 7.17
N GLY A 447 -18.53 -16.08 8.52
CA GLY A 447 -19.31 -16.89 9.45
C GLY A 447 -18.54 -17.98 10.21
N THR A 448 -17.21 -18.03 10.12
CA THR A 448 -16.39 -18.88 10.99
C THR A 448 -16.54 -18.39 12.44
N SER A 449 -16.62 -19.31 13.40
CA SER A 449 -16.72 -18.94 14.81
C SER A 449 -15.46 -18.24 15.32
N VAL A 450 -15.60 -17.36 16.32
CA VAL A 450 -14.44 -16.69 16.95
C VAL A 450 -13.43 -17.71 17.49
N ASP A 451 -13.91 -18.78 18.14
CA ASP A 451 -13.03 -19.79 18.70
C ASP A 451 -12.22 -20.54 17.61
N ASP A 452 -12.84 -20.89 16.48
CA ASP A 452 -12.16 -21.53 15.36
C ASP A 452 -11.17 -20.57 14.67
N THR A 453 -11.54 -19.30 14.56
CA THR A 453 -10.70 -18.22 14.01
C THR A 453 -9.41 -18.09 14.83
N LEU A 454 -9.54 -17.93 16.14
CA LEU A 454 -8.40 -17.79 17.05
C LEU A 454 -7.56 -19.08 17.12
N ALA A 455 -8.19 -20.24 17.10
CA ALA A 455 -7.46 -21.53 17.05
C ALA A 455 -6.66 -21.70 15.76
N ARG A 456 -7.17 -21.19 14.63
CA ARG A 456 -6.49 -21.22 13.34
C ARG A 456 -5.23 -20.34 13.40
N ILE A 457 -5.30 -19.12 13.91
CA ILE A 457 -4.17 -18.20 14.06
C ILE A 457 -3.15 -18.79 15.05
N GLN A 458 -3.60 -19.28 16.22
CA GLN A 458 -2.73 -19.89 17.23
C GLN A 458 -1.93 -21.05 16.66
N LYS A 459 -2.54 -21.88 15.82
CA LYS A 459 -1.87 -23.02 15.20
C LYS A 459 -0.66 -22.61 14.36
N VAL A 460 -0.75 -21.50 13.62
CA VAL A 460 0.39 -20.98 12.82
C VAL A 460 1.45 -20.36 13.74
N THR A 461 1.03 -19.69 14.81
CA THR A 461 1.94 -19.16 15.83
C THR A 461 2.76 -20.30 16.48
N ASP A 462 2.13 -21.44 16.77
CA ASP A 462 2.76 -22.60 17.43
C ASP A 462 3.63 -23.47 16.48
N MET A 463 3.58 -23.25 15.16
CA MET A 463 4.45 -23.97 14.21
C MET A 463 5.90 -23.49 14.38
N GLU A 464 6.84 -24.44 14.59
CA GLU A 464 8.28 -24.22 14.65
C GLU A 464 8.90 -23.86 13.29
#